data_6a8a992e9c7a1eba987b5bf6902b615f
#
_entry.id   6a8a992e9c7a1eba987b5bf6902b615f
#
_cell.length_a   1.000
_cell.length_b   1.000
_cell.length_c   1.000
_cell.angle_alpha   90.00
_cell.angle_beta   90.00
_cell.angle_gamma   90.00
#
_symmetry.space_group_name_H-M   'P 1'
#
loop_
_entity.id
_entity.type
_entity.pdbx_description
1 polymer ?
#
loop_
_entity_poly.entity_id
_entity_poly.type
_entity_poly.pdbx_seq_one_letter_code
_entity_poly.pdbx_strand_id
1 'polypeptide(L)'
;NLTGHDNIVTSVTKAENNDISTEEAISNVDPQDLMEVLFSTADETETEPLAIGIAASPGAATGKLCLSVDAVLETVDAGEEAIMFAMETGPEDEPGMRWSSGIATAHGGLASHAAIYSRGLGLPAVCGIAELNVTESSIDIGGVTINEGSEISINGTTGEVHAGKIHISEAETPSELTTLLDWCDQARHNLIGV
;
A
#
# COMPACT_ATOMS: atom_id res chain seq x y z
N ASN A 1 7.03 -16.98 -14.85
CA ASN A 1 6.25 -15.76 -15.05
C ASN A 1 7.23 -14.59 -14.98
N LEU A 2 7.11 -13.63 -15.90
CA LEU A 2 7.83 -12.36 -15.82
C LEU A 2 7.25 -11.56 -14.64
N THR A 3 8.09 -10.81 -13.93
CA THR A 3 7.63 -9.82 -12.93
C THR A 3 7.03 -8.62 -13.64
N GLY A 4 6.26 -7.78 -12.95
CA GLY A 4 5.74 -6.52 -13.51
C GLY A 4 6.88 -5.63 -14.02
N HIS A 5 8.01 -5.58 -13.29
CA HIS A 5 9.23 -4.89 -13.72
C HIS A 5 9.75 -5.44 -15.07
N ASP A 6 9.94 -6.76 -15.17
CA ASP A 6 10.44 -7.39 -16.39
C ASP A 6 9.49 -7.18 -17.58
N ASN A 7 8.18 -7.21 -17.34
CA ASN A 7 7.18 -7.02 -18.38
C ASN A 7 7.19 -5.60 -18.95
N ILE A 8 7.29 -4.58 -18.07
CA ILE A 8 7.41 -3.17 -18.48
C ILE A 8 8.69 -2.96 -19.29
N VAL A 9 9.85 -3.36 -18.75
CA VAL A 9 11.16 -3.21 -19.41
C VAL A 9 11.15 -3.91 -20.77
N THR A 10 10.65 -5.14 -20.84
CA THR A 10 10.60 -5.93 -22.10
C THR A 10 9.68 -5.27 -23.14
N SER A 11 8.51 -4.79 -22.73
CA SER A 11 7.53 -4.18 -23.64
C SER A 11 8.06 -2.87 -24.22
N VAL A 12 8.65 -2.02 -23.39
CA VAL A 12 9.26 -0.75 -23.83
C VAL A 12 10.45 -1.01 -24.74
N THR A 13 11.37 -1.90 -24.36
CA THR A 13 12.56 -2.24 -25.18
C THR A 13 12.18 -2.77 -26.56
N LYS A 14 11.17 -3.64 -26.64
CA LYS A 14 10.68 -4.16 -27.95
C LYS A 14 10.10 -3.05 -28.82
N ALA A 15 9.36 -2.10 -28.25
CA ALA A 15 8.82 -0.99 -29.02
C ALA A 15 9.93 -0.02 -29.48
N GLU A 16 10.92 0.26 -28.66
CA GLU A 16 12.08 1.09 -29.05
C GLU A 16 12.89 0.44 -30.17
N ASN A 17 12.98 -0.89 -30.21
CA ASN A 17 13.64 -1.65 -31.28
C ASN A 17 12.76 -1.80 -32.53
N ASN A 18 11.53 -1.29 -32.54
CA ASN A 18 10.51 -1.45 -33.59
C ASN A 18 10.07 -2.88 -33.83
N ASP A 19 10.17 -3.76 -32.84
CA ASP A 19 9.67 -5.14 -32.89
C ASP A 19 8.15 -5.19 -32.71
N ILE A 20 7.60 -4.24 -31.94
CA ILE A 20 6.16 -4.03 -31.72
C ILE A 20 5.83 -2.54 -31.79
N SER A 21 4.55 -2.20 -31.96
CA SER A 21 4.12 -0.79 -31.88
C SER A 21 4.04 -0.30 -30.43
N THR A 22 4.01 1.05 -30.24
CA THR A 22 3.83 1.64 -28.91
C THR A 22 2.46 1.29 -28.31
N GLU A 23 1.41 1.20 -29.13
CA GLU A 23 0.07 0.77 -28.71
C GLU A 23 0.07 -0.69 -28.24
N GLU A 24 0.83 -1.55 -28.93
CA GLU A 24 0.98 -2.95 -28.54
C GLU A 24 1.79 -3.08 -27.25
N ALA A 25 2.85 -2.28 -27.06
CA ALA A 25 3.62 -2.22 -25.81
C ALA A 25 2.74 -1.81 -24.63
N ILE A 26 1.91 -0.79 -24.78
CA ILE A 26 0.95 -0.34 -23.76
C ILE A 26 -0.04 -1.48 -23.43
N SER A 27 -0.56 -2.17 -24.45
CA SER A 27 -1.55 -3.24 -24.26
C SER A 27 -0.98 -4.51 -23.61
N ASN A 28 0.34 -4.71 -23.68
CA ASN A 28 1.02 -5.85 -23.09
C ASN A 28 1.29 -5.68 -21.58
N VAL A 29 1.19 -4.46 -21.06
CA VAL A 29 1.39 -4.18 -19.63
C VAL A 29 0.04 -4.22 -18.91
N ASP A 30 -0.09 -5.14 -17.96
CA ASP A 30 -1.28 -5.27 -17.14
C ASP A 30 -1.28 -4.18 -16.04
N PRO A 31 -2.44 -3.65 -15.62
CA PRO A 31 -2.52 -2.79 -14.42
C PRO A 31 -1.86 -3.39 -13.18
N GLN A 32 -1.83 -4.72 -13.06
CA GLN A 32 -1.15 -5.43 -11.98
C GLN A 32 0.37 -5.20 -12.02
N ASP A 33 0.98 -5.19 -13.21
CA ASP A 33 2.42 -4.91 -13.38
C ASP A 33 2.78 -3.51 -12.88
N LEU A 34 1.89 -2.53 -13.11
CA LEU A 34 2.06 -1.17 -12.58
C LEU A 34 1.97 -1.12 -11.06
N MET A 35 1.08 -1.91 -10.46
CA MET A 35 0.97 -1.98 -9.00
C MET A 35 2.25 -2.54 -8.37
N GLU A 36 2.84 -3.58 -8.95
CA GLU A 36 4.09 -4.18 -8.46
C GLU A 36 5.29 -3.21 -8.48
N VAL A 37 5.38 -2.34 -9.50
CA VAL A 37 6.51 -1.41 -9.63
C VAL A 37 6.31 -0.06 -8.94
N LEU A 38 5.08 0.26 -8.55
CA LEU A 38 4.75 1.52 -7.88
C LEU A 38 4.58 1.40 -6.37
N PHE A 39 4.22 0.21 -5.89
CA PHE A 39 3.91 -0.01 -4.48
C PHE A 39 4.66 -1.23 -3.95
N SER A 40 5.06 -1.16 -2.67
CA SER A 40 5.59 -2.34 -1.98
C SER A 40 4.54 -3.45 -1.96
N THR A 41 4.97 -4.67 -2.18
CA THR A 41 4.10 -5.85 -2.19
C THR A 41 4.46 -6.77 -1.03
N ALA A 42 3.45 -7.38 -0.41
CA ALA A 42 3.68 -8.49 0.49
C ALA A 42 3.91 -9.75 -0.33
N ASP A 43 4.99 -10.48 -0.03
CA ASP A 43 5.19 -11.80 -0.61
C ASP A 43 4.11 -12.76 -0.11
N GLU A 44 3.93 -13.90 -0.79
CA GLU A 44 2.99 -14.93 -0.33
C GLU A 44 3.32 -15.31 1.12
N THR A 45 2.44 -14.90 2.05
CA THR A 45 2.62 -15.22 3.46
C THR A 45 2.06 -16.60 3.75
N GLU A 46 2.84 -17.44 4.43
CA GLU A 46 2.37 -18.75 4.91
C GLU A 46 1.40 -18.62 6.11
N THR A 47 1.24 -17.39 6.64
CA THR A 47 0.39 -17.12 7.82
C THR A 47 -0.98 -16.60 7.40
N GLU A 48 -2.02 -17.19 7.99
CA GLU A 48 -3.38 -16.67 7.81
C GLU A 48 -3.49 -15.24 8.38
N PRO A 49 -4.22 -14.33 7.69
CA PRO A 49 -4.45 -12.99 8.20
C PRO A 49 -5.31 -13.04 9.47
N LEU A 50 -5.04 -12.14 10.41
CA LEU A 50 -5.86 -11.93 11.61
C LEU A 50 -7.26 -11.43 11.27
N ALA A 51 -7.33 -10.56 10.28
CA ALA A 51 -8.58 -9.99 9.78
C ALA A 51 -8.39 -9.44 8.36
N ILE A 52 -9.51 -9.24 7.67
CA ILE A 52 -9.55 -8.62 6.36
C ILE A 52 -10.48 -7.42 6.44
N GLY A 53 -9.98 -6.25 6.03
CA GLY A 53 -10.73 -5.02 5.88
C GLY A 53 -10.83 -4.59 4.42
N ILE A 54 -11.15 -3.32 4.21
CA ILE A 54 -11.20 -2.71 2.88
C ILE A 54 -9.78 -2.31 2.46
N ALA A 55 -9.34 -2.77 1.30
CA ALA A 55 -8.13 -2.33 0.63
C ALA A 55 -8.26 -0.84 0.25
N ALA A 56 -7.84 0.06 1.15
CA ALA A 56 -8.13 1.48 1.06
C ALA A 56 -7.04 2.28 0.34
N SER A 57 -5.79 1.88 0.49
CA SER A 57 -4.63 2.44 -0.22
C SER A 57 -3.61 1.33 -0.43
N PRO A 58 -3.10 1.14 -1.65
CA PRO A 58 -2.25 -0.01 -1.99
C PRO A 58 -0.87 0.06 -1.33
N GLY A 59 -0.20 -1.09 -1.29
CA GLY A 59 1.10 -1.30 -0.69
C GLY A 59 1.04 -2.22 0.52
N ALA A 60 2.20 -2.59 1.05
CA ALA A 60 2.34 -3.36 2.27
C ALA A 60 3.31 -2.66 3.23
N ALA A 61 3.07 -2.79 4.52
CA ALA A 61 3.91 -2.22 5.55
C ALA A 61 3.99 -3.13 6.78
N THR A 62 5.16 -3.13 7.40
CA THR A 62 5.45 -3.81 8.68
C THR A 62 6.03 -2.80 9.66
N GLY A 63 5.63 -2.83 10.90
CA GLY A 63 6.14 -1.93 11.92
C GLY A 63 5.59 -2.23 13.31
N LYS A 64 5.84 -1.31 14.24
CA LYS A 64 5.30 -1.36 15.59
C LYS A 64 3.86 -0.89 15.60
N LEU A 65 3.00 -1.60 16.32
CA LEU A 65 1.63 -1.18 16.57
C LEU A 65 1.62 0.10 17.41
N CYS A 66 1.07 1.18 16.88
CA CYS A 66 0.91 2.46 17.55
C CYS A 66 -0.57 2.85 17.59
N LEU A 67 -1.05 3.29 18.77
CA LEU A 67 -2.45 3.59 19.03
C LEU A 67 -2.73 5.08 19.21
N SER A 68 -1.69 5.91 19.13
CA SER A 68 -1.77 7.36 19.24
C SER A 68 -0.73 8.05 18.36
N VAL A 69 -0.94 9.35 18.14
CA VAL A 69 0.04 10.20 17.43
C VAL A 69 1.38 10.19 18.16
N ASP A 70 1.37 10.32 19.50
CA ASP A 70 2.58 10.36 20.31
C ASP A 70 3.35 9.03 20.20
N ALA A 71 2.66 7.89 20.24
CA ALA A 71 3.29 6.58 20.09
C ALA A 71 3.94 6.40 18.69
N VAL A 72 3.32 6.93 17.64
CA VAL A 72 3.92 6.93 16.28
C VAL A 72 5.20 7.76 16.29
N LEU A 73 5.16 8.99 16.83
CA LEU A 73 6.32 9.89 16.83
C LEU A 73 7.47 9.32 17.67
N GLU A 74 7.18 8.75 18.84
CA GLU A 74 8.20 8.09 19.69
C GLU A 74 8.85 6.90 18.98
N THR A 75 8.06 6.08 18.29
CA THR A 75 8.55 4.93 17.52
C THR A 75 9.46 5.36 16.37
N VAL A 76 9.05 6.37 15.61
CA VAL A 76 9.84 6.90 14.48
C VAL A 76 11.12 7.60 14.98
N ASP A 77 11.05 8.34 16.07
CA ASP A 77 12.23 8.98 16.70
C ASP A 77 13.24 7.93 17.19
N ALA A 78 12.78 6.73 17.57
CA ALA A 78 13.63 5.59 17.90
C ALA A 78 14.23 4.90 16.67
N GLY A 79 13.87 5.31 15.44
CA GLY A 79 14.33 4.73 14.18
C GLY A 79 13.60 3.43 13.79
N GLU A 80 12.41 3.20 14.33
CA GLU A 80 11.57 2.05 14.01
C GLU A 80 10.38 2.47 13.13
N GLU A 81 9.86 1.54 12.33
CA GLU A 81 8.65 1.73 11.52
C GLU A 81 7.40 1.63 12.40
N ALA A 82 6.44 2.51 12.19
CA ALA A 82 5.20 2.59 12.95
C ALA A 82 3.98 2.29 12.07
N ILE A 83 3.08 1.42 12.53
CA ILE A 83 1.77 1.20 11.92
C ILE A 83 0.71 1.76 12.86
N MET A 84 -0.02 2.76 12.41
CA MET A 84 -1.05 3.42 13.21
C MET A 84 -2.38 2.68 13.12
N PHE A 85 -2.92 2.28 14.27
CA PHE A 85 -4.24 1.68 14.41
C PHE A 85 -5.16 2.62 15.17
N ALA A 86 -6.39 2.80 14.67
CA ALA A 86 -7.41 3.63 15.32
C ALA A 86 -8.82 3.05 15.10
N MET A 87 -9.79 3.45 15.91
CA MET A 87 -11.19 3.16 15.61
C MET A 87 -11.62 3.88 14.33
N GLU A 88 -11.29 5.14 14.21
CA GLU A 88 -11.38 6.00 13.01
C GLU A 88 -10.36 7.13 13.15
N THR A 89 -10.05 7.83 12.05
CA THR A 89 -9.09 8.95 12.07
C THR A 89 -9.76 10.26 11.69
N GLY A 90 -9.26 11.35 12.27
CA GLY A 90 -9.64 12.71 11.99
C GLY A 90 -8.45 13.62 11.67
N PRO A 91 -8.68 14.91 11.42
CA PRO A 91 -7.60 15.87 11.15
C PRO A 91 -6.55 15.97 12.27
N GLU A 92 -6.93 15.69 13.49
CA GLU A 92 -6.03 15.67 14.67
C GLU A 92 -4.99 14.55 14.60
N ASP A 93 -5.28 13.48 13.86
CA ASP A 93 -4.41 12.32 13.70
C ASP A 93 -3.38 12.49 12.58
N GLU A 94 -3.54 13.51 11.71
CA GLU A 94 -2.67 13.72 10.54
C GLU A 94 -1.16 13.72 10.86
N PRO A 95 -0.68 14.30 11.99
CA PRO A 95 0.75 14.22 12.31
C PRO A 95 1.24 12.78 12.49
N GLY A 96 0.48 11.93 13.17
CA GLY A 96 0.80 10.50 13.32
C GLY A 96 0.69 9.76 12.00
N MET A 97 -0.39 9.96 11.26
CA MET A 97 -0.61 9.35 9.95
C MET A 97 0.52 9.65 8.96
N ARG A 98 1.04 10.88 8.99
CA ARG A 98 2.11 11.33 8.09
C ARG A 98 3.43 10.60 8.30
N TRP A 99 3.75 10.26 9.54
CA TRP A 99 4.99 9.63 9.93
C TRP A 99 4.88 8.11 10.08
N SER A 100 3.66 7.57 10.02
CA SER A 100 3.46 6.12 10.00
C SER A 100 3.83 5.53 8.64
N SER A 101 4.22 4.26 8.66
CA SER A 101 4.48 3.46 7.45
C SER A 101 3.22 2.82 6.90
N GLY A 102 2.13 2.85 7.66
CA GLY A 102 0.84 2.36 7.25
C GLY A 102 -0.26 2.63 8.28
N ILE A 103 -1.52 2.53 7.85
CA ILE A 103 -2.68 2.90 8.65
C ILE A 103 -3.74 1.80 8.60
N ALA A 104 -4.32 1.48 9.75
CA ALA A 104 -5.44 0.55 9.87
C ALA A 104 -6.56 1.12 10.74
N THR A 105 -7.82 1.02 10.30
CA THR A 105 -8.96 1.53 11.06
C THR A 105 -10.10 0.52 11.16
N ALA A 106 -10.78 0.50 12.32
CA ALA A 106 -11.97 -0.30 12.53
C ALA A 106 -13.15 0.21 11.70
N HIS A 107 -13.30 1.53 11.64
CA HIS A 107 -14.37 2.19 10.89
C HIS A 107 -13.84 2.91 9.65
N GLY A 108 -14.74 3.14 8.70
CA GLY A 108 -14.44 3.87 7.47
C GLY A 108 -14.46 2.98 6.24
N GLY A 109 -14.58 3.61 5.10
CA GLY A 109 -14.58 3.01 3.78
C GLY A 109 -13.64 3.74 2.84
N LEU A 110 -13.74 3.50 1.54
CA LEU A 110 -12.89 4.12 0.52
C LEU A 110 -12.94 5.65 0.46
N ALA A 111 -13.95 6.28 1.06
CA ALA A 111 -14.11 7.73 1.17
C ALA A 111 -13.87 8.25 2.59
N SER A 112 -13.37 7.43 3.51
CA SER A 112 -13.01 7.86 4.87
C SER A 112 -11.79 8.78 4.87
N HIS A 113 -11.59 9.53 5.94
CA HIS A 113 -10.41 10.38 6.14
C HIS A 113 -9.12 9.56 5.99
N ALA A 114 -9.02 8.41 6.67
CA ALA A 114 -7.87 7.51 6.57
C ALA A 114 -7.57 7.11 5.12
N ALA A 115 -8.59 6.68 4.37
CA ALA A 115 -8.42 6.21 2.99
C ALA A 115 -7.99 7.32 2.03
N ILE A 116 -8.58 8.52 2.14
CA ILE A 116 -8.26 9.66 1.26
C ILE A 116 -6.85 10.16 1.57
N TYR A 117 -6.53 10.33 2.85
CA TYR A 117 -5.23 10.83 3.29
C TYR A 117 -4.10 9.87 2.91
N SER A 118 -4.27 8.57 3.16
CA SER A 118 -3.28 7.54 2.81
C SER A 118 -3.00 7.49 1.32
N ARG A 119 -4.03 7.53 0.47
CA ARG A 119 -3.83 7.59 -0.99
C ARG A 119 -3.10 8.85 -1.43
N GLY A 120 -3.35 9.98 -0.79
CA GLY A 120 -2.67 11.25 -1.07
C GLY A 120 -1.17 11.20 -0.75
N LEU A 121 -0.76 10.41 0.22
CA LEU A 121 0.63 10.23 0.64
C LEU A 121 1.30 8.96 0.06
N GLY A 122 0.54 8.08 -0.60
CA GLY A 122 1.06 6.77 -1.05
C GLY A 122 1.31 5.79 0.10
N LEU A 123 0.63 5.96 1.23
CA LEU A 123 0.75 5.07 2.39
C LEU A 123 -0.19 3.86 2.26
N PRO A 124 0.26 2.64 2.56
CA PRO A 124 -0.61 1.49 2.69
C PRO A 124 -1.71 1.72 3.72
N ALA A 125 -2.96 1.36 3.38
CA ALA A 125 -4.05 1.49 4.35
C ALA A 125 -5.12 0.40 4.21
N VAL A 126 -5.56 -0.08 5.37
CA VAL A 126 -6.68 -1.02 5.52
C VAL A 126 -7.74 -0.37 6.39
N CYS A 127 -8.95 -0.18 5.87
CA CYS A 127 -10.05 0.48 6.58
C CYS A 127 -11.23 -0.47 6.80
N GLY A 128 -12.12 -0.12 7.75
CA GLY A 128 -13.36 -0.86 7.97
C GLY A 128 -13.14 -2.30 8.40
N ILE A 129 -12.17 -2.54 9.28
CA ILE A 129 -11.87 -3.86 9.83
C ILE A 129 -12.90 -4.17 10.91
N ALA A 130 -13.93 -4.93 10.56
CA ALA A 130 -15.09 -5.16 11.44
C ALA A 130 -14.73 -5.87 12.77
N GLU A 131 -13.65 -6.65 12.77
CA GLU A 131 -13.20 -7.43 13.93
C GLU A 131 -12.14 -6.69 14.76
N LEU A 132 -11.83 -5.43 14.44
CA LEU A 132 -10.87 -4.60 15.16
C LEU A 132 -11.57 -3.81 16.27
N ASN A 133 -11.07 -3.98 17.48
CA ASN A 133 -11.38 -3.11 18.61
C ASN A 133 -10.08 -2.53 19.18
N VAL A 134 -10.02 -1.21 19.32
CA VAL A 134 -8.84 -0.48 19.80
C VAL A 134 -9.09 -0.05 21.25
N THR A 135 -8.15 -0.38 22.13
CA THR A 135 -8.13 0.04 23.54
C THR A 135 -7.01 1.05 23.78
N GLU A 136 -6.77 1.46 25.02
CA GLU A 136 -5.68 2.40 25.37
C GLU A 136 -4.28 1.81 25.20
N SER A 137 -4.12 0.49 25.21
CA SER A 137 -2.80 -0.18 25.22
C SER A 137 -2.70 -1.41 24.32
N SER A 138 -3.76 -1.76 23.64
CA SER A 138 -3.81 -2.95 22.80
C SER A 138 -4.91 -2.85 21.74
N ILE A 139 -4.85 -3.75 20.77
CA ILE A 139 -5.98 -4.06 19.89
C ILE A 139 -6.46 -5.47 20.13
N ASP A 140 -7.75 -5.69 19.97
CA ASP A 140 -8.33 -7.03 19.79
C ASP A 140 -8.75 -7.16 18.33
N ILE A 141 -8.19 -8.11 17.61
CA ILE A 141 -8.44 -8.32 16.19
C ILE A 141 -8.49 -9.81 15.88
N GLY A 142 -9.56 -10.26 15.20
CA GLY A 142 -9.72 -11.69 14.88
C GLY A 142 -9.70 -12.61 16.09
N GLY A 143 -10.07 -12.11 17.28
CA GLY A 143 -10.00 -12.86 18.54
C GLY A 143 -8.60 -12.94 19.18
N VAL A 144 -7.63 -12.18 18.67
CA VAL A 144 -6.27 -12.10 19.18
C VAL A 144 -6.02 -10.71 19.77
N THR A 145 -5.49 -10.65 20.99
CA THR A 145 -5.07 -9.38 21.61
C THR A 145 -3.61 -9.12 21.30
N ILE A 146 -3.32 -7.92 20.73
CA ILE A 146 -1.95 -7.47 20.41
C ILE A 146 -1.70 -6.16 21.17
N ASN A 147 -0.62 -6.15 21.95
CA ASN A 147 -0.25 -4.96 22.71
C ASN A 147 0.46 -3.92 21.86
N GLU A 148 0.30 -2.64 22.23
CA GLU A 148 1.06 -1.54 21.64
C GLU A 148 2.58 -1.82 21.67
N GLY A 149 3.30 -1.42 20.63
CA GLY A 149 4.72 -1.69 20.45
C GLY A 149 5.06 -3.10 19.91
N SER A 150 4.07 -4.01 19.76
CA SER A 150 4.27 -5.29 19.10
C SER A 150 4.43 -5.11 17.60
N GLU A 151 5.10 -6.05 16.94
CA GLU A 151 5.21 -6.04 15.47
C GLU A 151 3.90 -6.48 14.84
N ILE A 152 3.49 -5.74 13.81
CA ILE A 152 2.27 -5.98 13.05
C ILE A 152 2.51 -5.59 11.59
N SER A 153 1.75 -6.21 10.69
CA SER A 153 1.85 -5.93 9.26
C SER A 153 0.48 -5.74 8.64
N ILE A 154 0.41 -4.87 7.65
CA ILE A 154 -0.79 -4.65 6.85
C ILE A 154 -0.48 -4.77 5.35
N ASN A 155 -1.45 -5.26 4.60
CA ASN A 155 -1.44 -5.27 3.15
C ASN A 155 -2.63 -4.45 2.63
N GLY A 156 -2.37 -3.21 2.26
CA GLY A 156 -3.38 -2.28 1.75
C GLY A 156 -3.86 -2.62 0.33
N THR A 157 -3.18 -3.54 -0.36
CA THR A 157 -3.59 -4.04 -1.69
C THR A 157 -4.65 -5.13 -1.57
N THR A 158 -4.54 -6.01 -0.56
CA THR A 158 -5.49 -7.12 -0.32
C THR A 158 -6.48 -6.81 0.80
N GLY A 159 -6.17 -5.86 1.68
CA GLY A 159 -6.96 -5.53 2.87
C GLY A 159 -6.62 -6.40 4.09
N GLU A 160 -5.54 -7.16 4.06
CA GLU A 160 -5.15 -8.11 5.11
C GLU A 160 -4.36 -7.44 6.23
N VAL A 161 -4.55 -7.94 7.45
CA VAL A 161 -3.76 -7.60 8.64
C VAL A 161 -3.15 -8.88 9.21
N HIS A 162 -1.84 -8.86 9.48
CA HIS A 162 -1.09 -10.01 9.95
C HIS A 162 -0.37 -9.71 11.26
N ALA A 163 -0.29 -10.70 12.16
CA ALA A 163 0.56 -10.63 13.35
C ALA A 163 2.04 -10.73 12.96
N GLY A 164 2.88 -9.90 13.59
CA GLY A 164 4.32 -9.91 13.36
C GLY A 164 4.73 -9.34 12.01
N LYS A 165 5.95 -9.64 11.60
CA LYS A 165 6.52 -9.21 10.31
C LYS A 165 6.13 -10.17 9.20
N ILE A 166 5.72 -9.59 8.06
CA ILE A 166 5.65 -10.29 6.79
C ILE A 166 6.83 -9.87 5.92
N HIS A 167 7.22 -10.70 4.97
CA HIS A 167 8.22 -10.31 3.99
C HIS A 167 7.60 -9.33 3.00
N ILE A 168 8.26 -8.18 2.81
CA ILE A 168 7.80 -7.12 1.92
C ILE A 168 8.90 -6.89 0.88
N SER A 169 8.52 -6.99 -0.39
CA SER A 169 9.35 -6.58 -1.51
C SER A 169 9.12 -5.09 -1.77
N GLU A 170 10.20 -4.31 -1.73
CA GLU A 170 10.13 -2.89 -2.06
C GLU A 170 9.80 -2.68 -3.54
N ALA A 171 9.09 -1.60 -3.85
CA ALA A 171 8.76 -1.23 -5.22
C ALA A 171 10.05 -0.86 -5.98
N GLU A 172 10.32 -1.56 -7.08
CA GLU A 172 11.40 -1.23 -8.00
C GLU A 172 10.82 -0.63 -9.28
N THR A 173 10.84 0.70 -9.35
CA THR A 173 10.32 1.44 -10.51
C THR A 173 11.37 1.49 -11.63
N PRO A 174 11.16 0.80 -12.76
CA PRO A 174 12.09 0.86 -13.88
C PRO A 174 12.07 2.23 -14.57
N SER A 175 13.20 2.66 -15.12
CA SER A 175 13.30 3.90 -15.90
C SER A 175 12.36 3.92 -17.11
N GLU A 176 12.10 2.77 -17.68
CA GLU A 176 11.20 2.52 -18.82
C GLU A 176 9.75 2.87 -18.52
N LEU A 177 9.35 2.89 -17.22
CA LEU A 177 8.00 3.29 -16.84
C LEU A 177 7.68 4.71 -17.29
N THR A 178 8.63 5.64 -17.21
CA THR A 178 8.42 7.02 -17.67
C THR A 178 8.12 7.05 -19.17
N THR A 179 8.88 6.29 -19.97
CA THR A 179 8.65 6.18 -21.43
C THR A 179 7.27 5.59 -21.73
N LEU A 180 6.86 4.54 -21.01
CA LEU A 180 5.54 3.93 -21.16
C LEU A 180 4.41 4.92 -20.85
N LEU A 181 4.54 5.69 -19.77
CA LEU A 181 3.54 6.70 -19.38
C LEU A 181 3.45 7.84 -20.40
N ASP A 182 4.57 8.30 -20.98
CA ASP A 182 4.60 9.29 -22.05
C ASP A 182 3.85 8.78 -23.29
N TRP A 183 4.01 7.50 -23.65
CA TRP A 183 3.26 6.89 -24.75
C TRP A 183 1.76 6.79 -24.43
N CYS A 184 1.40 6.45 -23.20
CA CYS A 184 0.00 6.44 -22.76
C CYS A 184 -0.64 7.82 -22.89
N ASP A 185 0.06 8.89 -22.50
CA ASP A 185 -0.41 10.26 -22.63
C ASP A 185 -0.57 10.67 -24.10
N GLN A 186 0.38 10.33 -24.97
CA GLN A 186 0.27 10.57 -26.41
C GLN A 186 -0.92 9.82 -27.02
N ALA A 187 -1.12 8.55 -26.67
CA ALA A 187 -2.25 7.76 -27.14
C ALA A 187 -3.58 8.37 -26.69
N ARG A 188 -3.67 8.83 -25.45
CA ARG A 188 -4.85 9.52 -24.91
C ARG A 188 -5.15 10.82 -25.66
N HIS A 189 -4.14 11.65 -25.92
CA HIS A 189 -4.31 12.87 -26.70
C HIS A 189 -4.84 12.60 -28.11
N ASN A 190 -4.36 11.55 -28.77
CA ASN A 190 -4.82 11.15 -30.11
C ASN A 190 -6.27 10.67 -30.10
N LEU A 191 -6.73 10.04 -29.01
CA LEU A 191 -8.09 9.51 -28.89
C LEU A 191 -9.13 10.56 -28.50
N ILE A 192 -8.74 11.57 -27.70
CA ILE A 192 -9.67 12.56 -27.11
C ILE A 192 -9.67 13.86 -27.91
N GLY A 193 -8.67 14.11 -28.75
CA GLY A 193 -8.62 15.30 -29.64
C GLY A 193 -8.49 16.63 -28.90
N VAL A 194 -7.85 16.66 -27.72
CA VAL A 194 -7.60 17.87 -26.92
C VAL A 194 -6.10 18.13 -26.82
#